data_2a1d247fc9cdfc5a7b31d2b9ae6a695a
#
_entry.id   2a1d247fc9cdfc5a7b31d2b9ae6a695a
#
_cell.length_a   1.000
_cell.length_b   1.000
_cell.length_c   1.000
_cell.angle_alpha   90.00
_cell.angle_beta   90.00
_cell.angle_gamma   90.00
#
_symmetry.space_group_name_H-M   'P 1'
#
loop_
_entity.id
_entity.type
_entity.pdbx_description
1 polymer ?
#
loop_
_entity_poly.entity_id
_entity_poly.type
_entity_poly.pdbx_seq_one_letter_code
_entity_poly.pdbx_strand_id
1 'polypeptide(L)'
;MEDAEVAVVALGSTAGTARAAVDNMRSAGIKAGSVKVRVYRPFPAKEVFATLGNGRVKAVAVLDRSDALNNHAGPLCMDVTTALYQAGAHVPPSIALPHILNYIYGLGGRDIKPADIEKVFEDLHQVVQGQAASQPPTPPGMPLYENPMYLGVRE
;
A
#
# COMPACT_ATOMS: atom_id res chain seq x y z
N MET A 1 5.80 -8.97 -9.48
CA MET A 1 5.97 -9.06 -8.00
C MET A 1 7.25 -9.77 -7.56
N GLU A 2 7.86 -10.60 -8.40
CA GLU A 2 8.99 -11.46 -8.00
C GLU A 2 10.20 -10.72 -7.44
N ASP A 3 10.46 -9.51 -7.93
CA ASP A 3 11.59 -8.64 -7.54
C ASP A 3 11.13 -7.32 -6.88
N ALA A 4 9.84 -7.15 -6.63
CA ALA A 4 9.30 -5.89 -6.12
C ALA A 4 9.77 -5.60 -4.69
N GLU A 5 10.26 -4.38 -4.48
CA GLU A 5 10.62 -3.83 -3.16
C GLU A 5 9.53 -2.89 -2.62
N VAL A 6 8.76 -2.28 -3.52
CA VAL A 6 7.58 -1.47 -3.19
C VAL A 6 6.36 -2.00 -3.94
N ALA A 7 5.19 -1.97 -3.31
CA ALA A 7 3.98 -2.51 -3.92
C ALA A 7 2.74 -1.67 -3.61
N VAL A 8 1.80 -1.68 -4.54
CA VAL A 8 0.47 -1.10 -4.37
C VAL A 8 -0.57 -2.22 -4.35
N VAL A 9 -1.49 -2.17 -3.38
CA VAL A 9 -2.64 -3.09 -3.28
C VAL A 9 -3.92 -2.34 -3.63
N ALA A 10 -4.71 -2.87 -4.55
CA ALA A 10 -5.94 -2.24 -4.99
C ALA A 10 -7.04 -3.25 -5.34
N LEU A 11 -8.29 -2.79 -5.30
CA LEU A 11 -9.47 -3.49 -5.76
C LEU A 11 -9.94 -2.98 -7.13
N GLY A 12 -10.71 -3.80 -7.82
CA GLY A 12 -11.49 -3.41 -9.00
C GLY A 12 -10.64 -2.87 -10.16
N SER A 13 -11.15 -1.81 -10.80
CA SER A 13 -10.54 -1.18 -12.00
C SER A 13 -9.24 -0.45 -11.68
N THR A 14 -9.08 0.08 -10.48
CA THR A 14 -7.88 0.80 -10.02
C THR A 14 -6.62 -0.06 -10.13
N ALA A 15 -6.75 -1.39 -10.01
CA ALA A 15 -5.64 -2.29 -10.23
C ALA A 15 -5.10 -2.25 -11.68
N GLY A 16 -5.94 -1.89 -12.65
CA GLY A 16 -5.51 -1.64 -14.03
C GLY A 16 -4.68 -0.36 -14.14
N THR A 17 -5.15 0.72 -13.52
CA THR A 17 -4.41 2.00 -13.44
C THR A 17 -3.07 1.83 -12.71
N ALA A 18 -3.08 1.06 -11.61
CA ALA A 18 -1.87 0.75 -10.84
C ALA A 18 -0.84 -0.03 -11.69
N ARG A 19 -1.29 -0.91 -12.56
CA ARG A 19 -0.39 -1.65 -13.46
C ARG A 19 0.33 -0.72 -14.43
N ALA A 20 -0.37 0.25 -15.02
CA ALA A 20 0.25 1.24 -15.89
C ALA A 20 1.30 2.08 -15.14
N ALA A 21 1.00 2.51 -13.90
CA ALA A 21 1.97 3.20 -13.05
C ALA A 21 3.19 2.32 -12.73
N VAL A 22 2.99 1.01 -12.44
CA VAL A 22 4.10 0.06 -12.23
C VAL A 22 5.02 0.00 -13.43
N ASP A 23 4.48 -0.06 -14.65
CA ASP A 23 5.29 -0.14 -15.86
C ASP A 23 6.16 1.13 -16.03
N ASN A 24 5.59 2.31 -15.74
CA ASN A 24 6.32 3.59 -15.75
C ASN A 24 7.42 3.64 -14.68
N MET A 25 7.10 3.26 -13.44
CA MET A 25 8.07 3.25 -12.34
C MET A 25 9.21 2.26 -12.56
N ARG A 26 8.91 1.09 -13.13
CA ARG A 26 9.95 0.12 -13.52
C ARG A 26 10.86 0.66 -14.62
N SER A 27 10.31 1.40 -15.58
CA SER A 27 11.11 2.08 -16.61
C SER A 27 12.04 3.14 -16.01
N ALA A 28 11.66 3.73 -14.86
CA ALA A 28 12.49 4.65 -14.08
C ALA A 28 13.46 3.93 -13.11
N GLY A 29 13.54 2.59 -13.13
CA GLY A 29 14.47 1.80 -12.33
C GLY A 29 13.97 1.44 -10.93
N ILE A 30 12.72 1.73 -10.58
CA ILE A 30 12.12 1.38 -9.29
C ILE A 30 11.52 -0.02 -9.37
N LYS A 31 11.86 -0.90 -8.43
CA LYS A 31 11.32 -2.25 -8.33
C LYS A 31 9.90 -2.23 -7.77
N ALA A 32 8.99 -1.67 -8.56
CA ALA A 32 7.58 -1.54 -8.24
C ALA A 32 6.78 -2.80 -8.58
N GLY A 33 5.71 -3.05 -7.83
CA GLY A 33 4.75 -4.11 -8.08
C GLY A 33 3.32 -3.71 -7.73
N SER A 34 2.35 -4.47 -8.21
CA SER A 34 0.95 -4.27 -7.83
C SER A 34 0.26 -5.59 -7.52
N VAL A 35 -0.62 -5.56 -6.52
CA VAL A 35 -1.47 -6.68 -6.11
C VAL A 35 -2.92 -6.32 -6.33
N LYS A 36 -3.61 -7.11 -7.17
CA LYS A 36 -5.04 -7.01 -7.37
C LYS A 36 -5.76 -8.03 -6.51
N VAL A 37 -6.49 -7.58 -5.50
CA VAL A 37 -7.38 -8.46 -4.74
C VAL A 37 -8.65 -8.68 -5.56
N ARG A 38 -8.85 -9.92 -6.03
CA ARG A 38 -10.02 -10.29 -6.85
C ARG A 38 -11.22 -10.75 -6.03
N VAL A 39 -10.95 -11.51 -4.98
CA VAL A 39 -11.95 -11.99 -4.03
C VAL A 39 -11.74 -11.28 -2.73
N TYR A 40 -12.69 -10.40 -2.36
CA TYR A 40 -12.55 -9.58 -1.16
C TYR A 40 -13.13 -10.26 0.08
N ARG A 41 -14.13 -11.12 -0.10
CA ARG A 41 -14.73 -11.92 0.98
C ARG A 41 -14.97 -13.36 0.52
N PRO A 42 -14.46 -14.38 1.21
CA PRO A 42 -13.51 -14.26 2.35
C PRO A 42 -12.19 -13.62 1.92
N PHE A 43 -11.56 -12.87 2.83
CA PHE A 43 -10.30 -12.18 2.52
C PHE A 43 -9.17 -13.20 2.32
N PRO A 44 -8.38 -13.10 1.23
CA PRO A 44 -7.31 -14.06 0.90
C PRO A 44 -6.03 -13.79 1.70
N ALA A 45 -6.12 -13.90 3.03
CA ALA A 45 -5.06 -13.51 3.96
C ALA A 45 -3.74 -14.26 3.71
N LYS A 46 -3.82 -15.55 3.40
CA LYS A 46 -2.64 -16.38 3.14
C LYS A 46 -1.89 -15.95 1.88
N GLU A 47 -2.62 -15.68 0.80
CA GLU A 47 -2.08 -15.24 -0.48
C GLU A 47 -1.49 -13.82 -0.38
N VAL A 48 -2.17 -12.94 0.34
CA VAL A 48 -1.69 -11.58 0.62
C VAL A 48 -0.39 -11.65 1.42
N PHE A 49 -0.33 -12.46 2.48
CA PHE A 49 0.89 -12.63 3.26
C PHE A 49 2.02 -13.24 2.42
N ALA A 50 1.77 -14.30 1.68
CA ALA A 50 2.78 -14.94 0.84
C ALA A 50 3.37 -13.97 -0.21
N THR A 51 2.57 -13.02 -0.67
CA THR A 51 2.99 -12.03 -1.67
C THR A 51 3.74 -10.85 -1.06
N LEU A 52 3.30 -10.34 0.08
CA LEU A 52 3.79 -9.09 0.67
C LEU A 52 4.69 -9.30 1.90
N GLY A 53 4.43 -10.36 2.69
CA GLY A 53 5.12 -10.65 3.95
C GLY A 53 6.38 -11.50 3.81
N ASN A 54 6.97 -11.57 2.63
CA ASN A 54 8.12 -12.46 2.32
C ASN A 54 9.50 -11.83 2.59
N GLY A 55 9.57 -10.64 3.17
CA GLY A 55 10.79 -9.89 3.49
C GLY A 55 11.43 -9.15 2.31
N ARG A 56 10.95 -9.34 1.07
CA ARG A 56 11.44 -8.58 -0.10
C ARG A 56 10.73 -7.26 -0.27
N VAL A 57 9.41 -7.27 -0.12
CA VAL A 57 8.61 -6.04 -0.16
C VAL A 57 8.86 -5.27 1.13
N LYS A 58 9.38 -4.06 1.00
CA LYS A 58 9.80 -3.21 2.10
C LYS A 58 8.71 -2.20 2.49
N ALA A 59 7.93 -1.75 1.50
CA ALA A 59 6.82 -0.83 1.72
C ALA A 59 5.64 -1.15 0.79
N VAL A 60 4.44 -0.99 1.31
CA VAL A 60 3.17 -1.27 0.64
C VAL A 60 2.23 -0.09 0.80
N ALA A 61 1.66 0.39 -0.29
CA ALA A 61 0.54 1.31 -0.26
C ALA A 61 -0.77 0.56 -0.53
N VAL A 62 -1.74 0.75 0.33
CA VAL A 62 -3.09 0.21 0.14
C VAL A 62 -4.02 1.32 -0.30
N LEU A 63 -4.64 1.12 -1.47
CA LEU A 63 -5.57 2.08 -2.07
C LEU A 63 -7.00 1.69 -1.73
N ASP A 64 -7.65 2.50 -0.90
CA ASP A 64 -9.04 2.37 -0.51
C ASP A 64 -9.91 3.39 -1.23
N ARG A 65 -11.09 2.97 -1.72
CA ARG A 65 -12.05 3.88 -2.37
C ARG A 65 -13.05 4.47 -1.39
N SER A 66 -13.01 4.05 -0.16
CA SER A 66 -13.84 4.57 0.92
C SER A 66 -13.00 4.80 2.15
N ASP A 67 -13.33 5.84 2.87
CA ASP A 67 -12.89 6.05 4.22
C ASP A 67 -13.62 5.12 5.18
N ALA A 68 -13.08 4.91 6.37
CA ALA A 68 -13.70 4.10 7.40
C ALA A 68 -14.21 4.96 8.55
N LEU A 69 -15.37 4.58 9.10
CA LEU A 69 -15.97 5.30 10.23
C LEU A 69 -15.12 5.28 11.51
N ASN A 70 -14.16 4.36 11.61
CA ASN A 70 -13.24 4.26 12.74
C ASN A 70 -12.07 5.25 12.68
N ASN A 71 -11.94 6.01 11.60
CA ASN A 71 -10.93 7.04 11.39
C ASN A 71 -9.46 6.57 11.55
N HIS A 72 -9.19 5.26 11.39
CA HIS A 72 -7.83 4.72 11.47
C HIS A 72 -7.25 4.41 10.10
N ALA A 73 -8.00 3.65 9.29
CA ALA A 73 -7.58 3.24 7.96
C ALA A 73 -8.78 2.78 7.14
N GLY A 74 -8.66 2.79 5.82
CA GLY A 74 -9.66 2.24 4.93
C GLY A 74 -9.85 0.73 5.11
N PRO A 75 -11.00 0.19 4.69
CA PRO A 75 -11.37 -1.21 4.94
C PRO A 75 -10.36 -2.22 4.37
N LEU A 76 -9.85 -1.99 3.16
CA LEU A 76 -8.85 -2.87 2.54
C LEU A 76 -7.52 -2.81 3.30
N CYS A 77 -7.11 -1.61 3.73
CA CYS A 77 -5.89 -1.43 4.49
C CYS A 77 -5.95 -2.18 5.82
N MET A 78 -7.08 -2.14 6.53
CA MET A 78 -7.28 -2.91 7.76
C MET A 78 -7.16 -4.42 7.52
N ASP A 79 -7.78 -4.94 6.45
CA ASP A 79 -7.71 -6.37 6.13
C ASP A 79 -6.28 -6.80 5.77
N VAL A 80 -5.56 -6.01 4.97
CA VAL A 80 -4.15 -6.27 4.61
C VAL A 80 -3.26 -6.25 5.85
N THR A 81 -3.41 -5.25 6.70
CA THR A 81 -2.64 -5.12 7.95
C THR A 81 -2.90 -6.30 8.88
N THR A 82 -4.17 -6.68 9.05
CA THR A 82 -4.55 -7.83 9.89
C THR A 82 -3.94 -9.12 9.34
N ALA A 83 -3.98 -9.33 8.03
CA ALA A 83 -3.40 -10.52 7.39
C ALA A 83 -1.88 -10.58 7.60
N LEU A 84 -1.18 -9.46 7.43
CA LEU A 84 0.28 -9.39 7.64
C LEU A 84 0.64 -9.58 9.11
N TYR A 85 -0.07 -8.97 10.03
CA TYR A 85 0.19 -9.07 11.46
C TYR A 85 -0.05 -10.49 12.00
N GLN A 86 -1.20 -11.10 11.68
CA GLN A 86 -1.55 -12.44 12.14
C GLN A 86 -0.58 -13.49 11.63
N ALA A 87 -0.23 -13.44 10.35
CA ALA A 87 0.72 -14.40 9.77
C ALA A 87 2.16 -14.07 10.19
N GLY A 88 2.49 -12.81 10.40
CA GLY A 88 3.80 -12.34 10.87
C GLY A 88 4.17 -12.88 12.25
N ALA A 89 3.17 -13.16 13.10
CA ALA A 89 3.40 -13.80 14.40
C ALA A 89 3.97 -15.23 14.32
N HIS A 90 3.90 -15.83 13.13
CA HIS A 90 4.32 -17.21 12.88
C HIS A 90 5.57 -17.32 12.00
N VAL A 91 6.19 -16.20 11.63
CA VAL A 91 7.44 -16.22 10.85
C VAL A 91 8.64 -15.86 11.71
N PRO A 92 9.85 -16.29 11.31
CA PRO A 92 11.06 -15.93 12.05
C PRO A 92 11.24 -14.41 12.18
N PRO A 93 11.76 -13.90 13.31
CA PRO A 93 12.02 -12.47 13.51
C PRO A 93 12.96 -11.84 12.48
N SER A 94 13.69 -12.67 11.73
CA SER A 94 14.56 -12.22 10.64
C SER A 94 13.80 -11.75 9.39
N ILE A 95 12.50 -12.05 9.28
CA ILE A 95 11.66 -11.59 8.18
C ILE A 95 10.98 -10.28 8.61
N ALA A 96 11.45 -9.16 8.07
CA ALA A 96 10.83 -7.86 8.28
C ALA A 96 9.51 -7.79 7.49
N LEU A 97 8.45 -7.36 8.15
CA LEU A 97 7.20 -7.00 7.48
C LEU A 97 7.32 -5.63 6.81
N PRO A 98 6.60 -5.39 5.71
CA PRO A 98 6.66 -4.12 5.02
C PRO A 98 6.04 -2.98 5.84
N HIS A 99 6.53 -1.74 5.62
CA HIS A 99 5.80 -0.55 6.02
C HIS A 99 4.50 -0.46 5.23
N ILE A 100 3.40 -0.07 5.89
CA ILE A 100 2.09 0.05 5.24
C ILE A 100 1.65 1.51 5.28
N LEU A 101 1.29 2.03 4.11
CA LEU A 101 0.69 3.35 3.92
C LEU A 101 -0.74 3.17 3.40
N ASN A 102 -1.67 3.99 3.85
CA ASN A 102 -3.04 3.97 3.38
C ASN A 102 -3.38 5.23 2.58
N TYR A 103 -3.96 5.04 1.41
CA TYR A 103 -4.42 6.12 0.54
C TYR A 103 -5.90 5.97 0.27
N ILE A 104 -6.67 7.01 0.56
CA ILE A 104 -8.08 7.11 0.21
C ILE A 104 -8.21 7.87 -1.11
N TYR A 105 -8.92 7.30 -2.07
CA TYR A 105 -9.10 7.91 -3.40
C TYR A 105 -10.54 7.82 -3.88
N GLY A 106 -10.86 8.59 -4.91
CA GLY A 106 -12.13 8.51 -5.60
C GLY A 106 -13.31 9.11 -4.84
N LEU A 107 -13.07 9.86 -3.77
CA LEU A 107 -14.10 10.57 -3.04
C LEU A 107 -14.77 11.61 -3.95
N GLY A 108 -16.11 11.71 -3.87
CA GLY A 108 -16.88 12.59 -4.73
C GLY A 108 -16.89 12.18 -6.21
N GLY A 109 -16.64 10.90 -6.54
CA GLY A 109 -16.66 10.38 -7.90
C GLY A 109 -15.44 10.71 -8.75
N ARG A 110 -14.34 11.16 -8.13
CA ARG A 110 -13.10 11.49 -8.85
C ARG A 110 -12.39 10.23 -9.35
N ASP A 111 -11.86 10.33 -10.56
CA ASP A 111 -11.04 9.26 -11.13
C ASP A 111 -9.61 9.35 -10.63
N ILE A 112 -9.00 8.18 -10.37
CA ILE A 112 -7.58 8.05 -10.09
C ILE A 112 -6.81 7.87 -11.39
N LYS A 113 -5.75 8.64 -11.58
CA LYS A 113 -4.90 8.61 -12.78
C LYS A 113 -3.60 7.85 -12.49
N PRO A 114 -2.89 7.34 -13.51
CA PRO A 114 -1.57 6.74 -13.32
C PRO A 114 -0.60 7.66 -12.57
N ALA A 115 -0.58 8.96 -12.88
CA ALA A 115 0.27 9.94 -12.22
C ALA A 115 0.00 10.07 -10.71
N ASP A 116 -1.23 9.85 -10.25
CA ASP A 116 -1.53 9.86 -8.82
C ASP A 116 -0.92 8.64 -8.11
N ILE A 117 -0.91 7.49 -8.80
CA ILE A 117 -0.31 6.25 -8.27
C ILE A 117 1.22 6.30 -8.38
N GLU A 118 1.77 6.97 -9.38
CA GLU A 118 3.22 7.20 -9.48
C GLU A 118 3.73 7.96 -8.28
N LYS A 119 3.03 9.02 -7.81
CA LYS A 119 3.36 9.71 -6.56
C LYS A 119 3.33 8.79 -5.34
N VAL A 120 2.36 7.89 -5.28
CA VAL A 120 2.31 6.88 -4.22
C VAL A 120 3.57 6.01 -4.23
N PHE A 121 4.06 5.61 -5.40
CA PHE A 121 5.32 4.86 -5.50
C PHE A 121 6.54 5.69 -5.11
N GLU A 122 6.55 6.98 -5.42
CA GLU A 122 7.61 7.90 -4.98
C GLU A 122 7.65 7.99 -3.45
N ASP A 123 6.49 8.13 -2.80
CA ASP A 123 6.36 8.12 -1.34
C ASP A 123 6.88 6.79 -0.74
N LEU A 124 6.47 5.65 -1.32
CA LEU A 124 6.96 4.34 -0.89
C LEU A 124 8.48 4.22 -1.04
N HIS A 125 9.04 4.74 -2.13
CA HIS A 125 10.47 4.72 -2.36
C HIS A 125 11.22 5.57 -1.34
N GLN A 126 10.71 6.74 -0.97
CA GLN A 126 11.27 7.59 0.09
C GLN A 126 11.25 6.88 1.45
N VAL A 127 10.16 6.18 1.80
CA VAL A 127 10.08 5.38 3.03
C VAL A 127 11.17 4.31 3.05
N VAL A 128 11.38 3.61 1.94
CA VAL A 128 12.42 2.56 1.84
C VAL A 128 13.83 3.15 1.97
N GLN A 129 14.06 4.38 1.49
CA GLN A 129 15.34 5.08 1.61
C GLN A 129 15.57 5.68 3.00
N GLY A 130 14.64 5.52 3.95
CA GLY A 130 14.70 6.13 5.28
C GLY A 130 14.50 7.66 5.24
N GLN A 131 14.02 8.20 4.13
CA GLN A 131 13.59 9.59 4.00
C GLN A 131 12.12 9.63 4.42
N ALA A 132 11.74 10.60 5.24
CA ALA A 132 10.34 10.77 5.62
C ALA A 132 9.51 10.98 4.34
N ALA A 133 8.52 10.13 4.12
CA ALA A 133 7.42 10.46 3.21
C ALA A 133 6.90 11.86 3.60
N SER A 134 6.30 12.58 2.66
CA SER A 134 5.89 14.01 2.78
C SER A 134 4.99 14.37 3.99
N GLN A 135 4.87 13.48 4.95
CA GLN A 135 4.27 13.70 6.27
C GLN A 135 5.34 13.90 7.35
N PRO A 136 5.05 14.68 8.39
CA PRO A 136 5.97 14.87 9.51
C PRO A 136 6.37 13.50 10.09
N PRO A 137 7.63 13.33 10.53
CA PRO A 137 8.12 12.05 11.03
C PRO A 137 7.26 11.61 12.20
N THR A 138 6.60 10.46 12.03
CA THR A 138 5.89 9.81 13.13
C THR A 138 6.91 9.40 14.18
N PRO A 139 6.72 9.69 15.47
CA PRO A 139 7.62 9.25 16.51
C PRO A 139 7.84 7.73 16.45
N PRO A 140 9.05 7.21 16.78
CA PRO A 140 9.31 5.79 16.83
C PRO A 140 8.28 5.09 17.72
N GLY A 141 7.57 4.10 17.17
CA GLY A 141 6.54 3.34 17.90
C GLY A 141 5.10 3.79 17.69
N MET A 142 4.85 4.88 16.95
CA MET A 142 3.52 5.26 16.51
C MET A 142 3.20 4.60 15.16
N PRO A 143 2.01 3.98 15.00
CA PRO A 143 1.64 3.44 13.69
C PRO A 143 1.55 4.58 12.66
N LEU A 144 2.01 4.32 11.45
CA LEU A 144 1.88 5.22 10.28
C LEU A 144 0.41 5.53 9.90
N TYR A 145 -0.54 5.21 10.78
CA TYR A 145 -1.99 5.18 10.57
C TYR A 145 -2.74 6.39 11.11
N GLU A 146 -2.06 7.39 11.66
CA GLU A 146 -2.81 8.48 12.30
C GLU A 146 -3.67 9.30 11.32
N ASN A 147 -3.36 9.25 10.02
CA ASN A 147 -4.23 9.86 9.00
C ASN A 147 -4.02 9.16 7.66
N PRO A 148 -5.04 8.53 7.08
CA PRO A 148 -4.96 8.09 5.69
C PRO A 148 -4.69 9.31 4.79
N MET A 149 -3.81 9.14 3.80
CA MET A 149 -3.53 10.15 2.80
C MET A 149 -4.66 10.19 1.77
N TYR A 150 -5.04 11.36 1.31
CA TYR A 150 -6.12 11.52 0.35
C TYR A 150 -5.59 11.89 -1.03
N LEU A 151 -5.91 11.09 -2.05
CA LEU A 151 -5.51 11.34 -3.43
C LEU A 151 -6.61 12.09 -4.20
N GLY A 152 -6.19 13.11 -4.95
CA GLY A 152 -7.08 13.86 -5.85
C GLY A 152 -8.09 14.76 -5.14
N VAL A 153 -7.93 15.07 -3.86
CA VAL A 153 -8.68 16.12 -3.18
C VAL A 153 -8.03 17.47 -3.44
N ARG A 154 -8.85 18.52 -3.54
CA ARG A 154 -8.33 19.90 -3.54
C ARG A 154 -8.03 20.28 -2.09
N GLU A 155 -6.86 20.81 -1.88
CA GLU A 155 -6.52 21.56 -0.67
C GLU A 155 -7.39 22.80 -0.57
#